data_4672f264793b780aa80180ce253c7667
#
_entry.id   4672f264793b780aa80180ce253c7667
#
_cell.length_a   1.000
_cell.length_b   1.000
_cell.length_c   1.000
_cell.angle_alpha   90.00
_cell.angle_beta   90.00
_cell.angle_gamma   90.00
#
_symmetry.space_group_name_H-M   'P 1'
#
loop_
_entity.id
_entity.type
_entity.pdbx_description
1 polymer ?
#
loop_
_entity_poly.entity_id
_entity_poly.type
_entity_poly.pdbx_seq_one_letter_code
_entity_poly.pdbx_strand_id
1 'polypeptide(L)'
;MTTSEAAFHSGTPMALTPSDHDLVIDSPWTLGERAALVILVALVPAILVLDHLAGREMSLHLFYVVPVALAAWTLGQGGGHVIALAAGAAWAFVAIASQMPGKLPATVAWDIVSTFALFLFVAHLVARHRRFVEAVRSMARVDAETGALSRREFDRLLEAEAGRSRRYRRPIALAVFDVAPARGEGRGHLSAVVRAVRTHVRECDSVARLSERRFAVLLVECRPPEPMLIVGRLREGLDATLRIRPQDLAVAVATYGGGLPASAASLLALAENHIQFARAGPGVAETRVD
;
A
#
# COMPACT_ATOMS: atom_id res chain seq x y z
N MET A 1 -44.19 -42.73 33.69
CA MET A 1 -45.14 -42.20 32.74
C MET A 1 -45.04 -40.66 32.87
N THR A 2 -44.51 -39.94 32.00
CA THR A 2 -44.53 -39.71 30.59
C THR A 2 -43.23 -39.02 30.17
N THR A 3 -42.62 -39.55 29.15
CA THR A 3 -41.51 -39.02 28.38
C THR A 3 -41.88 -37.70 27.67
N SER A 4 -41.01 -36.68 27.74
CA SER A 4 -41.03 -35.54 26.82
C SER A 4 -39.69 -35.48 26.10
N GLU A 5 -39.71 -35.88 24.82
CA GLU A 5 -38.61 -35.70 23.85
C GLU A 5 -38.46 -34.20 23.52
N ALA A 6 -37.29 -33.68 23.77
CA ALA A 6 -36.90 -32.36 23.28
C ALA A 6 -36.32 -32.49 21.86
N ALA A 7 -37.03 -31.95 20.89
CA ALA A 7 -36.63 -31.90 19.49
C ALA A 7 -35.40 -31.02 19.30
N PHE A 8 -34.34 -31.63 18.76
CA PHE A 8 -33.15 -30.98 18.27
C PHE A 8 -33.50 -30.24 16.96
N HIS A 9 -33.59 -28.93 17.01
CA HIS A 9 -33.70 -28.12 15.79
C HIS A 9 -32.32 -28.01 15.15
N SER A 10 -32.15 -28.71 14.03
CA SER A 10 -31.07 -28.54 13.09
C SER A 10 -31.19 -27.17 12.42
N GLY A 11 -30.41 -26.20 12.90
CA GLY A 11 -30.22 -24.91 12.23
C GLY A 11 -29.38 -25.10 10.99
N THR A 12 -30.00 -24.99 9.82
CA THR A 12 -29.34 -24.88 8.52
C THR A 12 -28.44 -23.64 8.55
N PRO A 13 -27.15 -23.71 8.13
CA PRO A 13 -26.33 -22.52 8.03
C PRO A 13 -26.91 -21.59 6.96
N MET A 14 -27.35 -20.41 7.38
CA MET A 14 -27.82 -19.35 6.49
C MET A 14 -26.65 -18.93 5.60
N ALA A 15 -26.71 -19.31 4.32
CA ALA A 15 -25.80 -18.83 3.30
C ALA A 15 -25.93 -17.29 3.24
N LEU A 16 -24.87 -16.60 3.63
CA LEU A 16 -24.74 -15.16 3.42
C LEU A 16 -24.66 -14.92 1.91
N THR A 17 -25.75 -14.45 1.33
CA THR A 17 -25.73 -13.87 -0.01
C THR A 17 -24.81 -12.66 0.00
N PRO A 18 -23.87 -12.51 -0.94
CA PRO A 18 -23.08 -11.30 -1.08
C PRO A 18 -24.04 -10.13 -1.31
N SER A 19 -23.99 -9.12 -0.45
CA SER A 19 -24.77 -7.90 -0.64
C SER A 19 -24.24 -7.17 -1.88
N ASP A 20 -25.13 -6.65 -2.73
CA ASP A 20 -24.86 -5.89 -3.96
C ASP A 20 -24.07 -4.58 -3.74
N HIS A 21 -23.52 -4.35 -2.55
CA HIS A 21 -22.70 -3.18 -2.22
C HIS A 21 -21.19 -3.41 -2.41
N ASP A 22 -20.74 -4.62 -2.75
CA ASP A 22 -19.31 -4.94 -2.97
C ASP A 22 -18.83 -4.63 -4.40
N LEU A 23 -19.66 -4.00 -5.24
CA LEU A 23 -19.28 -3.49 -6.56
C LEU A 23 -18.83 -2.03 -6.56
N VAL A 24 -18.35 -1.51 -5.44
CA VAL A 24 -17.44 -0.38 -5.52
C VAL A 24 -16.11 -0.96 -6.01
N ILE A 25 -15.91 -0.92 -7.32
CA ILE A 25 -14.61 -1.12 -7.95
C ILE A 25 -13.71 -0.04 -7.35
N ASP A 26 -13.06 -0.34 -6.24
CA ASP A 26 -11.94 0.45 -5.75
C ASP A 26 -10.95 0.49 -6.90
N SER A 27 -10.95 1.61 -7.61
CA SER A 27 -10.05 1.83 -8.72
C SER A 27 -8.63 1.64 -8.18
N PRO A 28 -7.84 0.69 -8.71
CA PRO A 28 -6.53 0.35 -8.18
C PRO A 28 -5.50 1.49 -8.32
N TRP A 29 -5.95 2.64 -8.79
CA TRP A 29 -5.12 3.80 -9.10
C TRP A 29 -5.28 4.89 -8.06
N THR A 30 -4.18 5.31 -7.46
CA THR A 30 -4.13 6.51 -6.62
C THR A 30 -4.40 7.76 -7.47
N LEU A 31 -4.80 8.87 -6.83
CA LEU A 31 -5.00 10.15 -7.52
C LEU A 31 -3.76 10.57 -8.34
N GLY A 32 -2.56 10.28 -7.83
CA GLY A 32 -1.29 10.55 -8.53
C GLY A 32 -1.09 9.70 -9.78
N GLU A 33 -1.47 8.43 -9.74
CA GLU A 33 -1.39 7.52 -10.89
C GLU A 33 -2.39 7.89 -11.98
N ARG A 34 -3.60 8.30 -11.61
CA ARG A 34 -4.61 8.81 -12.57
C ARG A 34 -4.13 10.08 -13.26
N ALA A 35 -3.56 11.03 -12.51
CA ALA A 35 -2.99 12.25 -13.07
C ALA A 35 -1.81 11.94 -13.99
N ALA A 36 -0.92 11.02 -13.61
CA ALA A 36 0.18 10.57 -14.43
C ALA A 36 -0.30 9.93 -15.75
N LEU A 37 -1.34 9.11 -15.69
CA LEU A 37 -1.92 8.46 -16.87
C LEU A 37 -2.53 9.48 -17.83
N VAL A 38 -3.24 10.49 -17.33
CA VAL A 38 -3.78 11.59 -18.14
C VAL A 38 -2.66 12.38 -18.82
N ILE A 39 -1.60 12.71 -18.07
CA ILE A 39 -0.42 13.41 -18.61
C ILE A 39 0.26 12.56 -19.70
N LEU A 40 0.43 11.25 -19.48
CA LEU A 40 1.03 10.34 -20.45
C LEU A 40 0.23 10.22 -21.73
N VAL A 41 -1.11 10.09 -21.61
CA VAL A 41 -2.03 10.00 -22.76
C VAL A 41 -2.01 11.31 -23.59
N ALA A 42 -1.83 12.44 -22.94
CA ALA A 42 -1.76 13.75 -23.63
C ALA A 42 -0.37 14.02 -24.22
N LEU A 43 0.70 13.58 -23.55
CA LEU A 43 2.08 13.95 -23.90
C LEU A 43 2.56 13.29 -25.21
N VAL A 44 2.23 12.03 -25.46
CA VAL A 44 2.63 11.31 -26.68
C VAL A 44 2.00 11.97 -27.93
N PRO A 45 0.69 12.25 -28.01
CA PRO A 45 0.09 12.98 -29.13
C PRO A 45 0.61 14.41 -29.26
N ALA A 46 0.88 15.10 -28.15
CA ALA A 46 1.43 16.46 -28.21
C ALA A 46 2.80 16.49 -28.86
N ILE A 47 3.69 15.54 -28.48
CA ILE A 47 5.00 15.41 -29.11
C ILE A 47 4.84 15.02 -30.59
N LEU A 48 3.90 14.14 -30.94
CA LEU A 48 3.62 13.74 -32.31
C LEU A 48 3.24 14.93 -33.19
N VAL A 49 2.36 15.80 -32.70
CA VAL A 49 1.96 17.02 -33.40
C VAL A 49 3.15 17.97 -33.58
N LEU A 50 3.95 18.17 -32.53
CA LEU A 50 5.14 19.02 -32.57
C LEU A 50 6.18 18.48 -33.55
N ASP A 51 6.43 17.17 -33.56
CA ASP A 51 7.36 16.50 -34.47
C ASP A 51 6.92 16.64 -35.93
N HIS A 52 5.59 16.52 -36.18
CA HIS A 52 5.02 16.73 -37.50
C HIS A 52 5.16 18.20 -37.96
N LEU A 53 4.96 19.16 -37.06
CA LEU A 53 5.09 20.59 -37.35
C LEU A 53 6.54 21.06 -37.49
N ALA A 54 7.48 20.43 -36.79
CA ALA A 54 8.92 20.75 -36.86
C ALA A 54 9.53 20.39 -38.21
N GLY A 55 8.90 19.51 -38.99
CA GLY A 55 9.33 19.12 -40.31
C GLY A 55 10.55 18.23 -40.28
N ARG A 56 11.19 18.06 -41.47
CA ARG A 56 12.27 17.08 -41.70
C ARG A 56 13.64 17.47 -41.12
N GLU A 57 13.81 18.73 -40.74
CA GLU A 57 15.12 19.25 -40.31
C GLU A 57 15.39 18.98 -38.82
N MET A 58 14.32 18.84 -38.00
CA MET A 58 14.45 18.58 -36.57
C MET A 58 13.61 17.38 -36.17
N SER A 59 14.27 16.25 -35.87
CA SER A 59 13.57 15.07 -35.31
C SER A 59 13.47 15.16 -33.80
N LEU A 60 12.26 15.15 -33.32
CA LEU A 60 11.95 15.24 -31.86
C LEU A 60 11.85 13.86 -31.17
N HIS A 61 12.37 12.80 -31.79
CA HIS A 61 12.25 11.43 -31.26
C HIS A 61 12.77 11.27 -29.82
N LEU A 62 13.80 12.02 -29.43
CA LEU A 62 14.35 11.97 -28.07
C LEU A 62 13.35 12.43 -27.01
N PHE A 63 12.42 13.31 -27.34
CA PHE A 63 11.42 13.78 -26.39
C PHE A 63 10.41 12.69 -25.99
N TYR A 64 10.21 11.69 -26.84
CA TYR A 64 9.38 10.53 -26.50
C TYR A 64 9.97 9.67 -25.35
N VAL A 65 11.26 9.82 -25.02
CA VAL A 65 11.88 9.17 -23.86
C VAL A 65 11.21 9.63 -22.56
N VAL A 66 10.73 10.87 -22.47
CA VAL A 66 10.12 11.43 -21.27
C VAL A 66 8.83 10.68 -20.89
N PRO A 67 7.81 10.56 -21.78
CA PRO A 67 6.61 9.78 -21.44
C PRO A 67 6.93 8.30 -21.21
N VAL A 68 7.89 7.71 -21.92
CA VAL A 68 8.31 6.32 -21.70
C VAL A 68 8.90 6.12 -20.30
N ALA A 69 9.83 6.99 -19.89
CA ALA A 69 10.43 6.94 -18.56
C ALA A 69 9.41 7.18 -17.46
N LEU A 70 8.50 8.16 -17.63
CA LEU A 70 7.44 8.47 -16.69
C LEU A 70 6.46 7.29 -16.56
N ALA A 71 6.07 6.65 -17.66
CA ALA A 71 5.23 5.46 -17.65
C ALA A 71 5.89 4.28 -16.93
N ALA A 72 7.16 4.01 -17.23
CA ALA A 72 7.91 2.95 -16.58
C ALA A 72 8.07 3.19 -15.07
N TRP A 73 8.19 4.45 -14.65
CA TRP A 73 8.27 4.82 -13.23
C TRP A 73 6.92 4.70 -12.52
N THR A 74 5.82 5.16 -13.13
CA THR A 74 4.49 5.19 -12.48
C THR A 74 3.72 3.89 -12.62
N LEU A 75 3.65 3.35 -13.85
CA LEU A 75 2.85 2.16 -14.19
C LEU A 75 3.67 0.85 -14.12
N GLY A 76 4.97 0.95 -13.85
CA GLY A 76 5.85 -0.21 -13.79
C GLY A 76 6.22 -0.76 -15.17
N GLN A 77 6.76 -2.00 -15.18
CA GLN A 77 7.36 -2.58 -16.40
C GLN A 77 6.34 -2.74 -17.55
N GLY A 78 5.15 -3.26 -17.26
CA GLY A 78 4.12 -3.48 -18.30
C GLY A 78 3.67 -2.18 -18.94
N GLY A 79 3.29 -1.18 -18.12
CA GLY A 79 2.87 0.15 -18.59
C GLY A 79 3.98 0.86 -19.36
N GLY A 80 5.22 0.79 -18.88
CA GLY A 80 6.39 1.36 -19.56
C GLY A 80 6.61 0.78 -20.96
N HIS A 81 6.50 -0.54 -21.13
CA HIS A 81 6.64 -1.18 -22.44
C HIS A 81 5.50 -0.82 -23.40
N VAL A 82 4.25 -0.76 -22.90
CA VAL A 82 3.11 -0.34 -23.74
C VAL A 82 3.31 1.08 -24.27
N ILE A 83 3.72 2.02 -23.42
CA ILE A 83 3.95 3.40 -23.84
C ILE A 83 5.20 3.48 -24.74
N ALA A 84 6.24 2.68 -24.50
CA ALA A 84 7.41 2.61 -25.40
C ALA A 84 7.05 2.17 -26.81
N LEU A 85 6.19 1.15 -26.94
CA LEU A 85 5.70 0.68 -28.24
C LEU A 85 4.79 1.73 -28.90
N ALA A 86 3.90 2.36 -28.15
CA ALA A 86 3.02 3.41 -28.68
C ALA A 86 3.81 4.64 -29.15
N ALA A 87 4.77 5.09 -28.36
CA ALA A 87 5.65 6.21 -28.72
C ALA A 87 6.52 5.89 -29.93
N GLY A 88 7.09 4.68 -30.00
CA GLY A 88 7.85 4.20 -31.15
C GLY A 88 6.99 4.11 -32.40
N ALA A 89 5.76 3.62 -32.31
CA ALA A 89 4.83 3.55 -33.43
C ALA A 89 4.40 4.95 -33.91
N ALA A 90 4.13 5.88 -32.99
CA ALA A 90 3.79 7.25 -33.29
C ALA A 90 4.90 7.96 -34.07
N TRP A 91 6.14 7.83 -33.58
CA TRP A 91 7.30 8.39 -34.28
C TRP A 91 7.57 7.70 -35.63
N ALA A 92 7.50 6.36 -35.69
CA ALA A 92 7.69 5.61 -36.93
C ALA A 92 6.65 6.01 -37.99
N PHE A 93 5.40 6.27 -37.58
CA PHE A 93 4.38 6.78 -38.48
C PHE A 93 4.77 8.11 -39.14
N VAL A 94 5.27 9.08 -38.36
CA VAL A 94 5.76 10.37 -38.92
C VAL A 94 6.97 10.15 -39.82
N ALA A 95 7.93 9.32 -39.40
CA ALA A 95 9.12 9.02 -40.17
C ALA A 95 8.81 8.39 -41.53
N ILE A 96 7.85 7.48 -41.59
CA ILE A 96 7.40 6.84 -42.83
C ILE A 96 6.56 7.78 -43.67
N ALA A 97 5.62 8.52 -43.08
CA ALA A 97 4.75 9.45 -43.78
C ALA A 97 5.52 10.60 -44.48
N SER A 98 6.70 10.94 -43.96
CA SER A 98 7.57 11.94 -44.54
C SER A 98 8.38 11.45 -45.75
N GLN A 99 8.34 10.17 -46.11
CA GLN A 99 9.05 9.58 -47.24
C GLN A 99 8.22 9.64 -48.53
N MET A 100 8.90 9.58 -49.69
CA MET A 100 8.21 9.43 -50.98
C MET A 100 7.56 8.04 -51.09
N PRO A 101 6.36 7.93 -51.68
CA PRO A 101 5.70 6.65 -51.85
C PRO A 101 6.57 5.63 -52.59
N GLY A 102 6.63 4.40 -52.01
CA GLY A 102 7.23 3.24 -52.67
C GLY A 102 8.71 2.95 -52.37
N LYS A 103 9.41 3.79 -51.59
CA LYS A 103 10.81 3.52 -51.18
C LYS A 103 11.03 3.88 -49.72
N LEU A 104 11.30 2.87 -48.90
CA LEU A 104 11.78 3.07 -47.54
C LEU A 104 13.31 2.97 -47.52
N PRO A 105 14.06 4.07 -47.33
CA PRO A 105 15.50 4.01 -47.23
C PRO A 105 15.95 3.12 -46.07
N ALA A 106 17.04 2.36 -46.26
CA ALA A 106 17.60 1.50 -45.21
C ALA A 106 17.95 2.29 -43.92
N THR A 107 18.31 3.56 -44.05
CA THR A 107 18.58 4.47 -42.94
C THR A 107 17.34 4.69 -42.08
N VAL A 108 16.16 4.93 -42.68
CA VAL A 108 14.91 5.12 -41.97
C VAL A 108 14.48 3.83 -41.27
N ALA A 109 14.66 2.68 -41.94
CA ALA A 109 14.40 1.38 -41.31
C ALA A 109 15.30 1.14 -40.10
N TRP A 110 16.58 1.49 -40.21
CA TRP A 110 17.54 1.43 -39.10
C TRP A 110 17.16 2.36 -37.95
N ASP A 111 16.76 3.60 -38.25
CA ASP A 111 16.32 4.58 -37.24
C ASP A 111 15.05 4.10 -36.48
N ILE A 112 14.11 3.48 -37.18
CA ILE A 112 12.92 2.90 -36.55
C ILE A 112 13.33 1.80 -35.58
N VAL A 113 14.14 0.84 -36.00
CA VAL A 113 14.58 -0.28 -35.16
C VAL A 113 15.35 0.22 -33.92
N SER A 114 16.30 1.14 -34.14
CA SER A 114 17.13 1.68 -33.06
C SER A 114 16.31 2.50 -32.06
N THR A 115 15.30 3.25 -32.51
CA THR A 115 14.39 4.02 -31.65
C THR A 115 13.51 3.12 -30.81
N PHE A 116 12.91 2.06 -31.40
CA PHE A 116 12.18 1.07 -30.61
C PHE A 116 13.07 0.38 -29.58
N ALA A 117 14.28 -0.03 -29.97
CA ALA A 117 15.26 -0.64 -29.06
C ALA A 117 15.61 0.32 -27.91
N LEU A 118 15.84 1.59 -28.20
CA LEU A 118 16.12 2.63 -27.19
C LEU A 118 14.94 2.80 -26.23
N PHE A 119 13.71 2.95 -26.72
CA PHE A 119 12.54 3.17 -25.86
C PHE A 119 12.27 1.97 -24.98
N LEU A 120 12.35 0.75 -25.51
CA LEU A 120 12.21 -0.48 -24.73
C LEU A 120 13.32 -0.63 -23.69
N PHE A 121 14.56 -0.28 -24.05
CA PHE A 121 15.70 -0.30 -23.15
C PHE A 121 15.50 0.69 -21.99
N VAL A 122 15.08 1.93 -22.28
CA VAL A 122 14.78 2.95 -21.26
C VAL A 122 13.65 2.50 -20.36
N ALA A 123 12.55 1.99 -20.92
CA ALA A 123 11.42 1.48 -20.15
C ALA A 123 11.88 0.34 -19.20
N HIS A 124 12.66 -0.59 -19.70
CA HIS A 124 13.21 -1.68 -18.89
C HIS A 124 14.13 -1.18 -17.79
N LEU A 125 15.07 -0.29 -18.12
CA LEU A 125 16.04 0.24 -17.16
C LEU A 125 15.37 1.02 -16.03
N VAL A 126 14.41 1.91 -16.36
CA VAL A 126 13.68 2.71 -15.37
C VAL A 126 12.82 1.82 -14.48
N ALA A 127 12.10 0.87 -15.05
CA ALA A 127 11.29 -0.09 -14.28
C ALA A 127 12.16 -0.97 -13.36
N ARG A 128 13.34 -1.39 -13.82
CA ARG A 128 14.32 -2.14 -13.01
C ARG A 128 14.86 -1.28 -11.87
N HIS A 129 15.22 -0.04 -12.16
CA HIS A 129 15.71 0.91 -11.14
C HIS A 129 14.65 1.16 -10.05
N ARG A 130 13.38 1.39 -10.44
CA ARG A 130 12.28 1.51 -9.49
C ARG A 130 12.19 0.30 -8.57
N ARG A 131 12.17 -0.91 -9.13
CA ARG A 131 12.13 -2.17 -8.34
C ARG A 131 13.32 -2.29 -7.39
N PHE A 132 14.51 -1.88 -7.82
CA PHE A 132 15.70 -1.88 -6.95
C PHE A 132 15.53 -0.91 -5.77
N VAL A 133 15.06 0.32 -6.02
CA VAL A 133 14.79 1.31 -4.97
C VAL A 133 13.72 0.81 -3.99
N GLU A 134 12.64 0.19 -4.50
CA GLU A 134 11.60 -0.41 -3.67
C GLU A 134 12.15 -1.57 -2.82
N ALA A 135 12.99 -2.44 -3.41
CA ALA A 135 13.64 -3.53 -2.68
C ALA A 135 14.56 -3.02 -1.57
N VAL A 136 15.38 -1.99 -1.84
CA VAL A 136 16.24 -1.37 -0.83
C VAL A 136 15.41 -0.75 0.30
N ARG A 137 14.33 -0.02 -0.04
CA ARG A 137 13.41 0.54 0.95
C ARG A 137 12.75 -0.54 1.81
N SER A 138 12.38 -1.68 1.20
CA SER A 138 11.78 -2.81 1.94
C SER A 138 12.76 -3.52 2.87
N MET A 139 14.07 -3.35 2.69
CA MET A 139 15.10 -3.89 3.60
C MET A 139 15.33 -3.02 4.82
N ALA A 140 14.87 -1.77 4.81
CA ALA A 140 14.99 -0.89 5.96
C ALA A 140 14.18 -1.45 7.15
N ARG A 141 14.81 -1.54 8.32
CA ARG A 141 14.14 -1.96 9.55
C ARG A 141 13.19 -0.91 10.10
N VAL A 142 13.41 0.33 9.72
CA VAL A 142 12.69 1.51 10.22
C VAL A 142 12.11 2.25 9.04
N ASP A 143 10.85 2.68 9.16
CA ASP A 143 10.19 3.55 8.20
C ASP A 143 10.85 4.93 8.21
N ALA A 144 11.31 5.38 7.05
CA ALA A 144 12.11 6.60 6.93
C ALA A 144 11.33 7.89 7.23
N GLU A 145 10.00 7.87 7.07
CA GLU A 145 9.14 9.03 7.32
C GLU A 145 8.81 9.18 8.81
N THR A 146 8.49 8.07 9.47
CA THR A 146 7.94 8.09 10.83
C THR A 146 8.93 7.66 11.91
N GLY A 147 10.00 6.96 11.56
CA GLY A 147 10.92 6.35 12.49
C GLY A 147 10.35 5.16 13.26
N ALA A 148 9.14 4.68 12.92
CA ALA A 148 8.58 3.44 13.44
C ALA A 148 9.24 2.21 12.80
N LEU A 149 9.05 1.02 13.35
CA LEU A 149 9.48 -0.21 12.67
C LEU A 149 8.76 -0.35 11.34
N SER A 150 9.48 -0.84 10.32
CA SER A 150 8.86 -1.21 9.05
C SER A 150 7.95 -2.43 9.23
N ARG A 151 6.96 -2.62 8.34
CA ARG A 151 6.07 -3.80 8.33
C ARG A 151 6.86 -5.09 8.42
N ARG A 152 7.90 -5.24 7.60
CA ARG A 152 8.73 -6.46 7.56
C ARG A 152 9.45 -6.73 8.88
N GLU A 153 10.04 -5.71 9.50
CA GLU A 153 10.73 -5.88 10.79
C GLU A 153 9.73 -6.15 11.91
N PHE A 154 8.55 -5.57 11.83
CA PHE A 154 7.47 -5.83 12.76
C PHE A 154 6.97 -7.28 12.68
N ASP A 155 6.72 -7.81 11.47
CA ASP A 155 6.29 -9.19 11.26
C ASP A 155 7.31 -10.18 11.86
N ARG A 156 8.62 -9.91 11.66
CA ARG A 156 9.70 -10.70 12.24
C ARG A 156 9.71 -10.65 13.78
N LEU A 157 9.51 -9.47 14.35
CA LEU A 157 9.46 -9.27 15.79
C LEU A 157 8.22 -9.94 16.40
N LEU A 158 7.07 -9.78 15.79
CA LEU A 158 5.82 -10.39 16.23
C LEU A 158 5.91 -11.91 16.23
N GLU A 159 6.55 -12.53 15.22
CA GLU A 159 6.79 -13.98 15.19
C GLU A 159 7.70 -14.43 16.34
N ALA A 160 8.75 -13.67 16.62
CA ALA A 160 9.66 -13.96 17.73
C ALA A 160 8.93 -13.85 19.09
N GLU A 161 8.13 -12.82 19.31
CA GLU A 161 7.38 -12.62 20.56
C GLU A 161 6.23 -13.60 20.71
N ALA A 162 5.53 -13.98 19.64
CA ALA A 162 4.53 -15.04 19.66
C ALA A 162 5.18 -16.40 20.02
N GLY A 163 6.37 -16.66 19.50
CA GLY A 163 7.16 -17.84 19.89
C GLY A 163 7.57 -17.83 21.37
N ARG A 164 7.99 -16.69 21.89
CA ARG A 164 8.30 -16.52 23.32
C ARG A 164 7.06 -16.68 24.19
N SER A 165 5.94 -16.05 23.80
CA SER A 165 4.66 -16.14 24.48
C SER A 165 4.22 -17.60 24.64
N ARG A 166 4.28 -18.40 23.57
CA ARG A 166 3.98 -19.84 23.62
C ARG A 166 4.89 -20.61 24.57
N ARG A 167 6.21 -20.32 24.50
CA ARG A 167 7.21 -21.08 25.30
C ARG A 167 7.09 -20.77 26.79
N TYR A 168 6.91 -19.49 27.13
CA TYR A 168 6.96 -19.02 28.52
C TYR A 168 5.58 -18.72 29.10
N ARG A 169 4.50 -18.91 28.34
CA ARG A 169 3.11 -18.56 28.70
C ARG A 169 2.95 -17.12 29.19
N ARG A 170 3.69 -16.20 28.54
CA ARG A 170 3.61 -14.78 28.81
C ARG A 170 2.71 -14.14 27.75
N PRO A 171 1.61 -13.48 28.16
CA PRO A 171 0.66 -12.92 27.21
C PRO A 171 1.28 -11.73 26.46
N ILE A 172 0.87 -11.61 25.21
CA ILE A 172 1.15 -10.43 24.38
C ILE A 172 -0.15 -9.84 23.87
N ALA A 173 -0.15 -8.56 23.59
CA ALA A 173 -1.27 -7.90 22.94
C ALA A 173 -0.79 -7.09 21.72
N LEU A 174 -1.62 -7.09 20.70
CA LEU A 174 -1.39 -6.35 19.46
C LEU A 174 -2.50 -5.31 19.31
N ALA A 175 -2.16 -4.04 19.37
CA ALA A 175 -3.06 -2.95 19.02
C ALA A 175 -2.73 -2.45 17.61
N VAL A 176 -3.69 -2.53 16.69
CA VAL A 176 -3.60 -1.96 15.34
C VAL A 176 -4.50 -0.74 15.29
N PHE A 177 -4.02 0.36 14.71
CA PHE A 177 -4.81 1.56 14.60
C PHE A 177 -4.63 2.25 13.24
N ASP A 178 -5.72 2.81 12.76
CA ASP A 178 -5.78 3.61 11.54
C ASP A 178 -6.05 5.06 11.90
N VAL A 179 -5.25 5.97 11.35
CA VAL A 179 -5.41 7.41 11.50
C VAL A 179 -6.09 7.98 10.26
N ALA A 180 -7.28 8.58 10.42
CA ALA A 180 -7.95 9.23 9.32
C ALA A 180 -7.16 10.40 8.75
N PRO A 181 -7.29 10.72 7.43
CA PRO A 181 -6.67 11.91 6.85
C PRO A 181 -7.20 13.18 7.54
N ALA A 182 -6.30 14.03 8.02
CA ALA A 182 -6.67 15.31 8.60
C ALA A 182 -6.59 16.42 7.53
N ARG A 183 -7.52 17.39 7.60
CA ARG A 183 -7.46 18.57 6.72
C ARG A 183 -6.24 19.41 7.09
N GLY A 184 -5.39 19.69 6.09
CA GLY A 184 -4.18 20.49 6.29
C GLY A 184 -3.00 19.73 6.89
N GLU A 185 -2.95 18.41 6.78
CA GLU A 185 -1.80 17.60 7.19
C GLU A 185 -0.50 18.11 6.53
N GLY A 186 0.43 18.57 7.35
CA GLY A 186 1.78 18.92 6.92
C GLY A 186 2.71 17.70 6.87
N ARG A 187 3.85 17.87 6.22
CA ARG A 187 4.95 16.89 6.30
C ARG A 187 5.32 16.69 7.78
N GLY A 188 5.43 15.44 8.19
CA GLY A 188 5.77 15.08 9.57
C GLY A 188 4.59 14.82 10.51
N HIS A 189 3.33 14.93 10.05
CA HIS A 189 2.16 14.59 10.87
C HIS A 189 2.22 13.14 11.37
N LEU A 190 2.49 12.17 10.49
CA LEU A 190 2.60 10.77 10.88
C LEU A 190 3.79 10.48 11.81
N SER A 191 4.91 11.20 11.66
CA SER A 191 6.02 11.08 12.61
C SER A 191 5.68 11.66 13.99
N ALA A 192 4.84 12.71 14.03
CA ALA A 192 4.31 13.23 15.29
C ALA A 192 3.35 12.23 15.96
N VAL A 193 2.51 11.52 15.19
CA VAL A 193 1.67 10.42 15.70
C VAL A 193 2.54 9.35 16.36
N VAL A 194 3.58 8.86 15.67
CA VAL A 194 4.48 7.84 16.24
C VAL A 194 5.18 8.32 17.51
N ARG A 195 5.64 9.57 17.56
CA ARG A 195 6.21 10.15 18.79
C ARG A 195 5.21 10.18 19.92
N ALA A 196 3.99 10.63 19.66
CA ALA A 196 2.94 10.66 20.68
C ALA A 196 2.58 9.24 21.16
N VAL A 197 2.49 8.24 20.26
CA VAL A 197 2.28 6.84 20.65
C VAL A 197 3.40 6.34 21.57
N ARG A 198 4.67 6.64 21.24
CA ARG A 198 5.83 6.20 22.03
C ARG A 198 5.85 6.75 23.46
N THR A 199 5.22 7.90 23.72
CA THR A 199 5.13 8.43 25.10
C THR A 199 4.12 7.66 25.98
N HIS A 200 3.27 6.82 25.38
CA HIS A 200 2.22 6.08 26.09
C HIS A 200 2.48 4.58 26.19
N VAL A 201 3.57 4.10 25.59
CA VAL A 201 3.99 2.69 25.61
C VAL A 201 5.33 2.54 26.31
N ARG A 202 5.66 1.34 26.75
CA ARG A 202 6.92 1.02 27.45
C ARG A 202 8.07 0.89 26.44
N GLU A 203 9.30 0.96 26.91
CA GLU A 203 10.50 0.77 26.09
C GLU A 203 10.59 -0.64 25.47
N CYS A 204 10.04 -1.66 26.16
CA CYS A 204 9.94 -3.02 25.65
C CYS A 204 8.85 -3.20 24.59
N ASP A 205 7.89 -2.27 24.50
CA ASP A 205 6.84 -2.30 23.50
C ASP A 205 7.36 -1.76 22.15
N SER A 206 6.78 -2.21 21.08
CA SER A 206 7.27 -1.88 19.74
C SER A 206 6.18 -1.19 18.92
N VAL A 207 6.54 -0.09 18.28
CA VAL A 207 5.65 0.68 17.40
C VAL A 207 6.10 0.51 15.96
N ALA A 208 5.18 0.15 15.07
CA ALA A 208 5.44 -0.11 13.66
C ALA A 208 4.45 0.62 12.76
N ARG A 209 4.87 0.88 11.52
CA ARG A 209 4.01 1.34 10.44
C ARG A 209 3.70 0.16 9.51
N LEU A 210 2.43 -0.22 9.42
CA LEU A 210 1.98 -1.35 8.61
C LEU A 210 1.65 -0.95 7.17
N SER A 211 1.09 0.25 6.99
CA SER A 211 0.77 0.82 5.69
C SER A 211 0.79 2.35 5.74
N GLU A 212 0.25 3.00 4.72
CA GLU A 212 0.30 4.46 4.59
C GLU A 212 -0.15 5.19 5.86
N ARG A 213 -1.26 4.76 6.47
CA ARG A 213 -1.86 5.40 7.67
C ARG A 213 -2.19 4.41 8.78
N ARG A 214 -1.76 3.16 8.64
CA ARG A 214 -1.98 2.09 9.62
C ARG A 214 -0.72 1.82 10.40
N PHE A 215 -0.88 1.79 11.72
CA PHE A 215 0.19 1.53 12.67
C PHE A 215 -0.18 0.34 13.56
N ALA A 216 0.83 -0.27 14.16
CA ALA A 216 0.68 -1.31 15.16
C ALA A 216 1.54 -1.03 16.38
N VAL A 217 1.05 -1.46 17.52
CA VAL A 217 1.81 -1.51 18.77
C VAL A 217 1.77 -2.94 19.29
N LEU A 218 2.95 -3.52 19.46
CA LEU A 218 3.13 -4.81 20.11
C LEU A 218 3.42 -4.57 21.59
N LEU A 219 2.51 -5.00 22.45
CA LEU A 219 2.60 -4.92 23.91
C LEU A 219 3.07 -6.26 24.44
N VAL A 220 4.25 -6.27 25.05
CA VAL A 220 4.87 -7.48 25.57
C VAL A 220 4.48 -7.68 27.04
N GLU A 221 4.21 -8.94 27.42
CA GLU A 221 3.80 -9.31 28.80
C GLU A 221 2.61 -8.49 29.31
N CYS A 222 1.63 -8.29 28.45
CA CYS A 222 0.46 -7.45 28.70
C CYS A 222 -0.80 -8.30 28.84
N ARG A 223 -1.43 -8.29 30.02
CA ARG A 223 -2.65 -9.06 30.34
C ARG A 223 -3.88 -8.18 30.31
N PRO A 224 -5.06 -8.72 29.91
CA PRO A 224 -6.30 -8.00 30.11
C PRO A 224 -6.52 -7.60 31.59
N PRO A 225 -7.03 -6.40 31.90
CA PRO A 225 -7.54 -5.38 30.97
C PRO A 225 -6.47 -4.36 30.49
N GLU A 226 -5.20 -4.57 30.76
CA GLU A 226 -4.11 -3.62 30.55
C GLU A 226 -4.01 -3.08 29.11
N PRO A 227 -4.15 -3.90 28.03
CA PRO A 227 -4.10 -3.39 26.67
C PRO A 227 -5.13 -2.29 26.39
N MET A 228 -6.35 -2.46 26.90
CA MET A 228 -7.43 -1.49 26.72
C MET A 228 -7.16 -0.17 27.47
N LEU A 229 -6.53 -0.24 28.64
CA LEU A 229 -6.10 0.95 29.39
C LEU A 229 -5.01 1.73 28.64
N ILE A 230 -4.08 1.01 28.01
CA ILE A 230 -3.04 1.63 27.18
C ILE A 230 -3.66 2.31 25.95
N VAL A 231 -4.60 1.63 25.28
CA VAL A 231 -5.33 2.20 24.13
C VAL A 231 -6.14 3.44 24.53
N GLY A 232 -6.80 3.42 25.70
CA GLY A 232 -7.51 4.59 26.24
C GLY A 232 -6.57 5.79 26.37
N ARG A 233 -5.45 5.62 27.07
CA ARG A 233 -4.42 6.68 27.24
C ARG A 233 -3.82 7.15 25.92
N LEU A 234 -3.61 6.24 24.96
CA LEU A 234 -3.12 6.56 23.63
C LEU A 234 -4.11 7.47 22.87
N ARG A 235 -5.40 7.15 22.90
CA ARG A 235 -6.45 7.97 22.28
C ARG A 235 -6.53 9.36 22.90
N GLU A 236 -6.54 9.46 24.22
CA GLU A 236 -6.55 10.72 24.94
C GLU A 236 -5.29 11.55 24.63
N GLY A 237 -4.12 10.92 24.60
CA GLY A 237 -2.87 11.57 24.28
C GLY A 237 -2.78 12.07 22.83
N LEU A 238 -3.31 11.32 21.87
CA LEU A 238 -3.37 11.75 20.47
C LEU A 238 -4.34 12.92 20.26
N ASP A 239 -5.48 12.91 20.95
CA ASP A 239 -6.43 14.03 20.93
C ASP A 239 -5.82 15.29 21.56
N ALA A 240 -5.24 15.19 22.74
CA ALA A 240 -4.64 16.30 23.45
C ALA A 240 -3.46 16.93 22.69
N THR A 241 -2.61 16.09 22.04
CA THR A 241 -1.36 16.54 21.41
C THR A 241 -1.53 16.94 19.96
N LEU A 242 -2.32 16.18 19.19
CA LEU A 242 -2.44 16.30 17.73
C LEU A 242 -3.86 16.63 17.27
N ARG A 243 -4.81 16.76 18.19
CA ARG A 243 -6.25 16.96 17.93
C ARG A 243 -6.83 15.88 17.00
N ILE A 244 -6.32 14.66 17.13
CA ILE A 244 -6.88 13.47 16.46
C ILE A 244 -8.04 13.00 17.32
N ARG A 245 -9.24 13.35 16.90
CA ARG A 245 -10.46 13.03 17.65
C ARG A 245 -10.70 11.52 17.71
N PRO A 246 -11.36 10.98 18.72
CA PRO A 246 -11.67 9.56 18.84
C PRO A 246 -12.31 8.93 17.59
N GLN A 247 -13.12 9.68 16.86
CA GLN A 247 -13.77 9.25 15.62
C GLN A 247 -12.82 9.19 14.39
N ASP A 248 -11.69 9.89 14.46
CA ASP A 248 -10.65 9.92 13.42
C ASP A 248 -9.61 8.80 13.64
N LEU A 249 -9.76 8.01 14.72
CA LEU A 249 -8.88 6.93 15.13
C LEU A 249 -9.67 5.63 15.35
N ALA A 250 -9.53 4.69 14.42
CA ALA A 250 -10.03 3.33 14.60
C ALA A 250 -8.94 2.46 15.23
N VAL A 251 -9.26 1.70 16.27
CA VAL A 251 -8.31 0.83 16.99
C VAL A 251 -8.89 -0.57 17.12
N ALA A 252 -8.09 -1.58 16.81
CA ALA A 252 -8.41 -2.98 17.08
C ALA A 252 -7.33 -3.58 17.97
N VAL A 253 -7.74 -4.32 18.99
CA VAL A 253 -6.84 -4.98 19.94
C VAL A 253 -7.05 -6.49 19.87
N ALA A 254 -5.98 -7.24 19.64
CA ALA A 254 -5.95 -8.69 19.72
C ALA A 254 -5.02 -9.11 20.87
N THR A 255 -5.52 -9.86 21.84
CA THR A 255 -4.73 -10.40 22.95
C THR A 255 -4.49 -11.90 22.76
N TYR A 256 -3.28 -12.35 23.06
CA TYR A 256 -2.89 -13.74 22.98
C TYR A 256 -2.31 -14.21 24.30
N GLY A 257 -2.94 -15.22 24.92
CA GLY A 257 -2.57 -15.74 26.23
C GLY A 257 -1.52 -16.87 26.21
N GLY A 258 -1.01 -17.29 25.04
CA GLY A 258 -0.03 -18.37 24.92
C GLY A 258 -0.63 -19.78 25.00
N GLY A 259 -1.95 -19.94 24.93
CA GLY A 259 -2.65 -21.23 25.03
C GLY A 259 -2.65 -22.05 23.74
N LEU A 260 -3.39 -21.63 22.74
CA LEU A 260 -3.46 -22.28 21.42
C LEU A 260 -2.32 -21.84 20.51
N PRO A 261 -1.91 -22.67 19.54
CA PRO A 261 -0.87 -22.28 18.57
C PRO A 261 -1.41 -21.23 17.58
N ALA A 262 -1.46 -19.96 18.01
CA ALA A 262 -1.70 -18.87 17.09
C ALA A 262 -0.38 -18.47 16.42
N SER A 263 -0.39 -18.34 15.10
CA SER A 263 0.75 -17.77 14.39
C SER A 263 0.72 -16.23 14.51
N ALA A 264 1.88 -15.60 14.43
CA ALA A 264 1.96 -14.13 14.38
C ALA A 264 1.09 -13.55 13.25
N ALA A 265 1.09 -14.22 12.10
CA ALA A 265 0.28 -13.83 10.94
C ALA A 265 -1.23 -13.88 11.24
N SER A 266 -1.70 -14.90 11.98
CA SER A 266 -3.12 -15.00 12.34
C SER A 266 -3.54 -13.93 13.36
N LEU A 267 -2.66 -13.59 14.33
CA LEU A 267 -2.92 -12.50 15.27
C LEU A 267 -3.02 -11.16 14.57
N LEU A 268 -2.11 -10.88 13.63
CA LEU A 268 -2.12 -9.65 12.87
C LEU A 268 -3.33 -9.56 11.96
N ALA A 269 -3.65 -10.64 11.22
CA ALA A 269 -4.82 -10.70 10.36
C ALA A 269 -6.13 -10.49 11.15
N LEU A 270 -6.22 -11.06 12.35
CA LEU A 270 -7.35 -10.87 13.24
C LEU A 270 -7.51 -9.40 13.65
N ALA A 271 -6.43 -8.74 14.08
CA ALA A 271 -6.46 -7.34 14.43
C ALA A 271 -6.77 -6.45 13.21
N GLU A 272 -6.18 -6.74 12.04
CA GLU A 272 -6.46 -6.00 10.81
C GLU A 272 -7.90 -6.16 10.31
N ASN A 273 -8.51 -7.33 10.45
CA ASN A 273 -9.91 -7.54 10.11
C ASN A 273 -10.85 -6.77 11.06
N HIS A 274 -10.54 -6.75 12.36
CA HIS A 274 -11.35 -6.06 13.35
C HIS A 274 -11.29 -4.53 13.24
N ILE A 275 -10.27 -3.96 12.60
CA ILE A 275 -10.20 -2.52 12.39
C ILE A 275 -11.32 -2.00 11.49
N GLN A 276 -11.85 -2.81 10.59
CA GLN A 276 -13.00 -2.47 9.76
C GLN A 276 -14.27 -2.32 10.62
N PHE A 277 -14.45 -3.22 11.59
CA PHE A 277 -15.56 -3.11 12.55
C PHE A 277 -15.43 -1.90 13.46
N ALA A 278 -14.20 -1.59 13.91
CA ALA A 278 -13.91 -0.40 14.70
C ALA A 278 -14.22 0.90 13.94
N ARG A 279 -13.99 0.94 12.63
CA ARG A 279 -14.35 2.09 11.78
C ARG A 279 -15.85 2.29 11.62
N ALA A 280 -16.62 1.20 11.57
CA ALA A 280 -18.07 1.24 11.40
C ALA A 280 -18.85 1.46 12.73
N GLY A 281 -18.17 1.31 13.87
CA GLY A 281 -18.75 1.29 15.22
C GLY A 281 -18.14 2.31 16.19
N PRO A 282 -17.99 1.95 17.46
CA PRO A 282 -17.53 2.86 18.53
C PRO A 282 -16.05 3.24 18.47
N GLY A 283 -15.35 2.89 17.39
CA GLY A 283 -13.94 3.24 17.15
C GLY A 283 -12.93 2.34 17.87
N VAL A 284 -13.37 1.34 18.66
CA VAL A 284 -12.49 0.33 19.28
C VAL A 284 -13.15 -1.05 19.17
N ALA A 285 -12.36 -2.03 18.76
CA ALA A 285 -12.75 -3.46 18.75
C ALA A 285 -11.71 -4.27 19.53
N GLU A 286 -12.14 -5.14 20.41
CA GLU A 286 -11.29 -6.06 21.18
C GLU A 286 -11.60 -7.50 20.81
N THR A 287 -10.54 -8.31 20.66
CA THR A 287 -10.66 -9.74 20.44
C THR A 287 -9.61 -10.47 21.25
N ARG A 288 -10.00 -11.60 21.84
CA ARG A 288 -9.13 -12.47 22.61
C ARG A 288 -8.94 -13.78 21.89
N VAL A 289 -7.69 -14.24 21.83
CA VAL A 289 -7.30 -15.56 21.37
C VAL A 289 -6.76 -16.32 22.57
N ASP A 290 -7.53 -17.23 23.09
CA ASP A 290 -7.18 -18.08 24.25
C ASP A 290 -6.43 -19.32 23.82
#